data_0049166dca13d974c453bb82f2e47831
#
_entry.id   0049166dca13d974c453bb82f2e47831
#
_cell.length_a   1.000
_cell.length_b   1.000
_cell.length_c   1.000
_cell.angle_alpha   90.00
_cell.angle_beta   90.00
_cell.angle_gamma   90.00
#
_symmetry.space_group_name_H-M   'P 1'
#
loop_
_entity.id
_entity.type
_entity.pdbx_description
1 polymer ?
#
loop_
_entity_poly.entity_id
_entity_poly.type
_entity_poly.pdbx_seq_one_letter_code
_entity_poly.pdbx_strand_id
1 'polypeptide(L)'
;EKYIPPKKGRNDILYIIREMLDFHPQSQRTDIGCALEYFTRVMKRHCTAFLISDFYDQKDYQHALQIANQKHDVVGIQVYDPRGKQLPDVGLIKVMDAETGHEMYIDTSSKKLRIAHAQNWLRRQDQLRQLFAKSKVDRTSIATNEDFSKSLLTLFKQRG
;
A
#
# COMPACT_ATOMS: atom_id res chain seq x y z
N GLU A 1 12.34 -11.12 4.71
CA GLU A 1 12.30 -10.12 3.67
C GLU A 1 13.64 -9.40 3.54
N LYS A 2 13.80 -8.41 2.68
CA LYS A 2 15.13 -7.88 2.38
C LYS A 2 15.34 -6.49 2.95
N TYR A 3 16.46 -6.28 3.64
CA TYR A 3 16.91 -4.99 4.10
C TYR A 3 18.08 -4.52 3.22
N ILE A 4 17.96 -3.32 2.65
CA ILE A 4 19.04 -2.68 1.91
C ILE A 4 19.53 -1.50 2.75
N PRO A 5 20.78 -1.51 3.22
CA PRO A 5 21.32 -0.42 4.01
C PRO A 5 21.39 0.88 3.19
N PRO A 6 21.15 2.05 3.84
CA PRO A 6 21.16 3.33 3.14
C PRO A 6 22.54 3.65 2.57
N LYS A 7 22.57 4.00 1.30
CA LYS A 7 23.74 4.46 0.56
C LYS A 7 23.39 5.69 -0.26
N LYS A 8 24.37 6.43 -0.74
CA LYS A 8 24.18 7.62 -1.57
C LYS A 8 24.79 7.42 -2.94
N GLY A 9 24.07 7.83 -3.96
CA GLY A 9 24.59 7.85 -5.32
C GLY A 9 23.63 7.25 -6.34
N ARG A 10 23.83 7.61 -7.60
CA ARG A 10 22.98 7.14 -8.71
C ARG A 10 23.00 5.61 -8.85
N ASN A 11 24.16 5.01 -8.68
CA ASN A 11 24.33 3.56 -8.82
C ASN A 11 23.57 2.80 -7.73
N ASP A 12 23.53 3.34 -6.52
CA ASP A 12 22.77 2.72 -5.41
C ASP A 12 21.25 2.83 -5.62
N ILE A 13 20.77 3.93 -6.22
CA ILE A 13 19.36 4.05 -6.62
C ILE A 13 19.00 3.02 -7.68
N LEU A 14 19.82 2.87 -8.71
CA LEU A 14 19.62 1.87 -9.76
C LEU A 14 19.66 0.44 -9.18
N TYR A 15 20.56 0.20 -8.23
CA TYR A 15 20.62 -1.07 -7.51
C TYR A 15 19.33 -1.36 -6.75
N ILE A 16 18.78 -0.37 -6.02
CA ILE A 16 17.50 -0.53 -5.29
C ILE A 16 16.37 -0.86 -6.28
N ILE A 17 16.27 -0.13 -7.40
CA ILE A 17 15.25 -0.38 -8.42
C ILE A 17 15.37 -1.81 -8.97
N ARG A 18 16.58 -2.23 -9.31
CA ARG A 18 16.81 -3.59 -9.78
C ARG A 18 16.41 -4.63 -8.75
N GLU A 19 16.79 -4.44 -7.49
CA GLU A 19 16.44 -5.34 -6.40
C GLU A 19 14.92 -5.43 -6.20
N MET A 20 14.20 -4.32 -6.35
CA MET A 20 12.73 -4.33 -6.28
C MET A 20 12.09 -5.13 -7.43
N LEU A 21 12.68 -5.08 -8.63
CA LEU A 21 12.17 -5.82 -9.80
C LEU A 21 12.50 -7.31 -9.76
N ASP A 22 13.68 -7.64 -9.24
CA ASP A 22 14.20 -9.02 -9.22
C ASP A 22 13.80 -9.78 -7.93
N PHE A 23 13.26 -9.08 -6.93
CA PHE A 23 12.95 -9.68 -5.64
C PHE A 23 11.73 -10.61 -5.72
N HIS A 24 11.94 -11.85 -5.34
CA HIS A 24 10.89 -12.85 -5.20
C HIS A 24 10.62 -13.07 -3.71
N PRO A 25 9.47 -12.63 -3.18
CA PRO A 25 9.14 -12.80 -1.77
C PRO A 25 8.95 -14.28 -1.42
N GLN A 26 9.37 -14.67 -0.23
CA GLN A 26 9.14 -16.04 0.29
C GLN A 26 7.66 -16.28 0.63
N SER A 27 6.94 -15.23 0.98
CA SER A 27 5.49 -15.23 1.20
C SER A 27 4.82 -14.29 0.21
N GLN A 28 3.73 -14.75 -0.40
CA GLN A 28 2.90 -13.91 -1.27
C GLN A 28 1.90 -13.05 -0.48
N ARG A 29 1.79 -13.27 0.84
CA ARG A 29 0.87 -12.51 1.69
C ARG A 29 1.51 -11.23 2.19
N THR A 30 0.71 -10.18 2.22
CA THR A 30 1.08 -8.88 2.81
C THR A 30 1.05 -8.97 4.34
N ASP A 31 2.12 -8.48 4.99
CA ASP A 31 2.21 -8.34 6.44
C ASP A 31 2.88 -7.01 6.80
N ILE A 32 2.08 -5.95 6.83
CA ILE A 32 2.54 -4.59 7.14
C ILE A 32 3.01 -4.49 8.59
N GLY A 33 2.35 -5.18 9.50
CA GLY A 33 2.71 -5.22 10.90
C GLY A 33 4.14 -5.72 11.10
N CYS A 34 4.48 -6.87 10.52
CA CYS A 34 5.82 -7.45 10.57
C CYS A 34 6.88 -6.50 9.97
N ALA A 35 6.57 -5.85 8.84
CA ALA A 35 7.49 -4.89 8.21
C ALA A 35 7.76 -3.67 9.11
N LEU A 36 6.73 -3.11 9.76
CA LEU A 36 6.86 -1.99 10.69
C LEU A 36 7.62 -2.35 11.96
N GLU A 37 7.39 -3.54 12.52
CA GLU A 37 8.15 -4.04 13.67
C GLU A 37 9.62 -4.25 13.33
N TYR A 38 9.90 -4.84 12.17
CA TYR A 38 11.28 -4.99 11.68
C TYR A 38 11.94 -3.63 11.48
N PHE A 39 11.27 -2.70 10.82
CA PHE A 39 11.75 -1.34 10.60
C PHE A 39 12.11 -0.65 11.93
N THR A 40 11.22 -0.65 12.91
CA THR A 40 11.45 -0.02 14.22
C THR A 40 12.56 -0.69 15.05
N ARG A 41 12.85 -1.97 14.76
CA ARG A 41 13.95 -2.72 15.39
C ARG A 41 15.30 -2.37 14.78
N VAL A 42 15.36 -2.22 13.45
CA VAL A 42 16.59 -1.96 12.70
C VAL A 42 16.97 -0.48 12.77
N MET A 43 16.00 0.42 12.60
CA MET A 43 16.26 1.85 12.61
C MET A 43 16.31 2.39 14.04
N LYS A 44 17.51 2.76 14.48
CA LYS A 44 17.73 3.28 15.85
C LYS A 44 17.66 4.81 15.94
N ARG A 45 17.88 5.50 14.82
CA ARG A 45 17.83 6.96 14.76
C ARG A 45 16.51 7.41 14.16
N HIS A 46 15.97 8.52 14.68
CA HIS A 46 14.77 9.13 14.10
C HIS A 46 14.98 9.45 12.62
N CYS A 47 14.03 9.09 11.79
CA CYS A 47 14.04 9.35 10.35
C CYS A 47 12.62 9.53 9.83
N THR A 48 12.48 10.11 8.65
CA THR A 48 11.24 10.07 7.89
C THR A 48 11.18 8.75 7.12
N ALA A 49 10.08 8.01 7.27
CA ALA A 49 9.85 6.72 6.64
C ALA A 49 8.61 6.77 5.75
N PHE A 50 8.76 6.38 4.49
CA PHE A 50 7.65 6.25 3.55
C PHE A 50 7.20 4.78 3.48
N LEU A 51 5.99 4.52 3.94
CA LEU A 51 5.35 3.22 3.82
C LEU A 51 4.52 3.20 2.53
N ILE A 52 5.03 2.50 1.52
CA ILE A 52 4.41 2.44 0.18
C ILE A 52 3.75 1.07 0.01
N SER A 53 2.43 1.05 -0.15
CA SER A 53 1.65 -0.18 -0.29
C SER A 53 0.28 0.13 -0.90
N ASP A 54 -0.45 -0.90 -1.33
CA ASP A 54 -1.89 -0.82 -1.59
C ASP A 54 -2.71 -0.90 -0.28
N PHE A 55 -2.03 -1.24 0.84
CA PHE A 55 -2.60 -1.42 2.18
C PHE A 55 -3.67 -2.52 2.24
N TYR A 56 -3.56 -3.51 1.38
CA TYR A 56 -4.41 -4.68 1.42
C TYR A 56 -3.78 -5.73 2.35
N ASP A 57 -4.04 -5.59 3.64
CA ASP A 57 -3.60 -6.53 4.68
C ASP A 57 -4.81 -7.00 5.46
N GLN A 58 -4.89 -8.32 5.72
CA GLN A 58 -5.96 -8.92 6.51
C GLN A 58 -5.72 -8.80 8.02
N LYS A 59 -4.48 -8.48 8.41
CA LYS A 59 -4.09 -8.32 9.81
C LYS A 59 -4.25 -6.87 10.26
N ASP A 60 -4.52 -6.69 11.54
CA ASP A 60 -4.48 -5.37 12.16
C ASP A 60 -3.04 -4.95 12.43
N TYR A 61 -2.60 -3.89 11.79
CA TYR A 61 -1.27 -3.30 11.97
C TYR A 61 -1.31 -1.91 12.63
N GLN A 62 -2.48 -1.48 13.16
CA GLN A 62 -2.63 -0.15 13.76
C GLN A 62 -1.63 0.08 14.88
N HIS A 63 -1.45 -0.89 15.77
CA HIS A 63 -0.52 -0.77 16.90
C HIS A 63 0.94 -0.64 16.44
N ALA A 64 1.36 -1.48 15.48
CA ALA A 64 2.71 -1.39 14.91
C ALA A 64 2.96 -0.04 14.22
N LEU A 65 1.95 0.49 13.51
CA LEU A 65 2.00 1.79 12.87
C LEU A 65 2.13 2.94 13.89
N GLN A 66 1.40 2.86 15.00
CA GLN A 66 1.50 3.84 16.10
C GLN A 66 2.88 3.83 16.73
N ILE A 67 3.45 2.65 17.01
CA ILE A 67 4.81 2.53 17.57
C ILE A 67 5.85 3.09 16.58
N ALA A 68 5.71 2.76 15.30
CA ALA A 68 6.60 3.27 14.26
C ALA A 68 6.55 4.80 14.20
N ASN A 69 5.35 5.40 14.26
CA ASN A 69 5.16 6.85 14.21
C ASN A 69 5.58 7.57 15.48
N GLN A 70 5.63 6.90 16.62
CA GLN A 70 6.20 7.46 17.85
C GLN A 70 7.74 7.57 17.79
N LYS A 71 8.40 6.65 17.09
CA LYS A 71 9.86 6.59 16.99
C LYS A 71 10.41 7.33 15.78
N HIS A 72 9.62 7.46 14.73
CA HIS A 72 9.99 8.00 13.43
C HIS A 72 8.86 8.87 12.90
N ASP A 73 9.12 9.61 11.85
CA ASP A 73 8.10 10.36 11.11
C ASP A 73 7.60 9.48 9.95
N VAL A 74 6.49 8.77 10.16
CA VAL A 74 5.94 7.82 9.18
C VAL A 74 4.92 8.50 8.27
N VAL A 75 5.03 8.23 6.98
CA VAL A 75 4.10 8.71 5.94
C VAL A 75 3.61 7.54 5.12
N GLY A 76 2.29 7.39 5.00
CA GLY A 76 1.67 6.39 4.15
C GLY A 76 1.47 6.88 2.72
N ILE A 77 1.94 6.10 1.74
CA ILE A 77 1.67 6.33 0.33
C ILE A 77 0.90 5.13 -0.20
N GLN A 78 -0.40 5.31 -0.38
CA GLN A 78 -1.24 4.28 -0.98
C GLN A 78 -1.08 4.31 -2.50
N VAL A 79 -0.68 3.19 -3.10
CA VAL A 79 -0.70 3.00 -4.55
C VAL A 79 -1.85 2.06 -4.90
N TYR A 80 -2.73 2.46 -5.80
CA TYR A 80 -3.88 1.65 -6.17
C TYR A 80 -4.19 1.71 -7.67
N ASP A 81 -4.72 0.59 -8.20
CA ASP A 81 -5.25 0.57 -9.56
C ASP A 81 -6.69 1.11 -9.56
N PRO A 82 -7.01 2.18 -10.31
CA PRO A 82 -8.35 2.73 -10.38
C PRO A 82 -9.38 1.75 -10.95
N ARG A 83 -8.96 0.73 -11.72
CA ARG A 83 -9.84 -0.35 -12.19
C ARG A 83 -10.41 -1.18 -11.05
N GLY A 84 -9.72 -1.25 -9.91
CA GLY A 84 -10.20 -1.90 -8.70
C GLY A 84 -11.40 -1.19 -8.03
N LYS A 85 -11.69 0.07 -8.39
CA LYS A 85 -12.85 0.82 -7.84
C LYS A 85 -14.19 0.29 -8.36
N GLN A 86 -14.22 -0.08 -9.63
CA GLN A 86 -15.46 -0.47 -10.33
C GLN A 86 -15.17 -1.62 -11.28
N LEU A 87 -15.99 -2.66 -11.22
CA LEU A 87 -15.98 -3.72 -12.21
C LEU A 87 -16.65 -3.23 -13.51
N PRO A 88 -16.03 -3.44 -14.68
CA PRO A 88 -16.65 -3.13 -15.96
C PRO A 88 -17.82 -4.10 -16.24
N ASP A 89 -18.79 -3.68 -17.05
CA ASP A 89 -19.88 -4.54 -17.53
C ASP A 89 -19.42 -5.25 -18.82
N VAL A 90 -18.78 -6.40 -18.68
CA VAL A 90 -18.19 -7.18 -19.79
C VAL A 90 -18.58 -8.66 -19.74
N GLY A 91 -19.63 -9.00 -18.96
CA GLY A 91 -20.09 -10.38 -18.83
C GLY A 91 -19.25 -11.20 -17.85
N LEU A 92 -19.11 -12.48 -18.15
CA LEU A 92 -18.36 -13.41 -17.32
C LEU A 92 -16.85 -13.24 -17.50
N ILE A 93 -16.15 -12.91 -16.43
CA ILE A 93 -14.68 -12.79 -16.42
C ILE A 93 -14.06 -13.80 -15.48
N LYS A 94 -12.87 -14.27 -15.82
CA LYS A 94 -12.01 -15.03 -14.95
C LYS A 94 -11.11 -14.05 -14.18
N VAL A 95 -11.17 -14.10 -12.87
CA VAL A 95 -10.29 -13.33 -11.99
C VAL A 95 -9.42 -14.27 -11.19
N MET A 96 -8.22 -13.83 -10.88
CA MET A 96 -7.27 -14.55 -10.06
C MET A 96 -6.91 -13.68 -8.85
N ASP A 97 -7.00 -14.27 -7.67
CA ASP A 97 -6.50 -13.65 -6.45
C ASP A 97 -4.96 -13.61 -6.50
N ALA A 98 -4.38 -12.42 -6.41
CA ALA A 98 -2.94 -12.22 -6.56
C ALA A 98 -2.11 -12.82 -5.40
N GLU A 99 -2.70 -12.98 -4.21
CA GLU A 99 -2.00 -13.55 -3.05
C GLU A 99 -2.10 -15.07 -2.97
N THR A 100 -3.24 -15.62 -3.35
CA THR A 100 -3.50 -17.05 -3.20
C THR A 100 -3.40 -17.83 -4.51
N GLY A 101 -3.40 -17.13 -5.66
CA GLY A 101 -3.48 -17.75 -6.99
C GLY A 101 -4.84 -18.39 -7.28
N HIS A 102 -5.82 -18.28 -6.38
CA HIS A 102 -7.14 -18.87 -6.56
C HIS A 102 -7.89 -18.18 -7.70
N GLU A 103 -8.36 -18.98 -8.63
CA GLU A 103 -9.12 -18.53 -9.78
C GLU A 103 -10.62 -18.67 -9.54
N MET A 104 -11.39 -17.65 -9.90
CA MET A 104 -12.84 -17.70 -9.86
C MET A 104 -13.46 -16.99 -11.07
N TYR A 105 -14.68 -17.39 -11.43
CA TYR A 105 -15.46 -16.70 -12.45
C TYR A 105 -16.42 -15.72 -11.79
N ILE A 106 -16.46 -14.51 -12.29
CA ILE A 106 -17.34 -13.45 -11.81
C ILE A 106 -18.19 -12.96 -12.99
N ASP A 107 -19.52 -12.98 -12.82
CA ASP A 107 -20.43 -12.39 -13.79
C ASP A 107 -20.59 -10.89 -13.54
N THR A 108 -19.86 -10.09 -14.32
CA THR A 108 -19.87 -8.64 -14.21
C THR A 108 -21.09 -7.98 -14.88
N SER A 109 -21.96 -8.73 -15.58
CA SER A 109 -23.25 -8.20 -16.06
C SER A 109 -24.22 -7.94 -14.90
N SER A 110 -24.02 -8.59 -13.76
CA SER A 110 -24.81 -8.37 -12.54
C SER A 110 -24.58 -6.99 -11.93
N LYS A 111 -25.54 -6.08 -12.11
CA LYS A 111 -25.53 -4.74 -11.50
C LYS A 111 -25.37 -4.80 -9.96
N LYS A 112 -26.02 -5.78 -9.33
CA LYS A 112 -25.94 -5.98 -7.87
C LYS A 112 -24.50 -6.28 -7.43
N LEU A 113 -23.78 -7.11 -8.17
CA LEU A 113 -22.39 -7.45 -7.91
C LEU A 113 -21.47 -6.24 -8.08
N ARG A 114 -21.64 -5.48 -9.18
CA ARG A 114 -20.84 -4.27 -9.42
C ARG A 114 -21.04 -3.22 -8.31
N ILE A 115 -22.27 -3.01 -7.86
CA ILE A 115 -22.58 -2.10 -6.75
C ILE A 115 -21.92 -2.59 -5.45
N ALA A 116 -22.05 -3.87 -5.12
CA ALA A 116 -21.45 -4.44 -3.91
C ALA A 116 -19.93 -4.30 -3.94
N HIS A 117 -19.28 -4.51 -5.09
CA HIS A 117 -17.84 -4.33 -5.27
C HIS A 117 -17.43 -2.88 -5.01
N ALA A 118 -18.10 -1.91 -5.62
CA ALA A 118 -17.83 -0.49 -5.43
C ALA A 118 -18.03 -0.05 -3.96
N GLN A 119 -19.08 -0.54 -3.30
CA GLN A 119 -19.32 -0.27 -1.88
C GLN A 119 -18.24 -0.87 -0.99
N ASN A 120 -17.75 -2.08 -1.28
CA ASN A 120 -16.66 -2.70 -0.55
C ASN A 120 -15.37 -1.89 -0.69
N TRP A 121 -15.07 -1.40 -1.90
CA TRP A 121 -13.91 -0.55 -2.13
C TRP A 121 -13.99 0.74 -1.28
N LEU A 122 -15.13 1.44 -1.30
CA LEU A 122 -15.35 2.66 -0.50
C LEU A 122 -15.20 2.39 1.00
N ARG A 123 -15.77 1.29 1.50
CA ARG A 123 -15.64 0.89 2.90
C ARG A 123 -14.20 0.68 3.32
N ARG A 124 -13.40 0.00 2.48
CA ARG A 124 -11.97 -0.20 2.73
C ARG A 124 -11.20 1.12 2.75
N GLN A 125 -11.51 2.03 1.83
CA GLN A 125 -10.88 3.36 1.82
C GLN A 125 -11.19 4.15 3.09
N ASP A 126 -12.42 4.05 3.60
CA ASP A 126 -12.82 4.69 4.84
C ASP A 126 -12.13 4.07 6.06
N GLN A 127 -12.07 2.75 6.13
CA GLN A 127 -11.33 2.03 7.19
C GLN A 127 -9.85 2.42 7.20
N LEU A 128 -9.21 2.46 6.04
CA LEU A 128 -7.82 2.87 5.91
C LEU A 128 -7.62 4.32 6.35
N ARG A 129 -8.50 5.23 5.95
CA ARG A 129 -8.47 6.63 6.40
C ARG A 129 -8.55 6.73 7.93
N GLN A 130 -9.48 5.99 8.55
CA GLN A 130 -9.64 5.98 9.99
C GLN A 130 -8.43 5.39 10.72
N LEU A 131 -7.83 4.32 10.19
CA LEU A 131 -6.63 3.69 10.75
C LEU A 131 -5.47 4.68 10.79
N PHE A 132 -5.21 5.38 9.68
CA PHE A 132 -4.13 6.37 9.60
C PHE A 132 -4.40 7.57 10.51
N ALA A 133 -5.63 8.08 10.55
CA ALA A 133 -6.03 9.17 11.43
C ALA A 133 -5.84 8.80 12.92
N LYS A 134 -6.27 7.60 13.34
CA LYS A 134 -6.07 7.10 14.70
C LYS A 134 -4.60 6.90 15.05
N SER A 135 -3.77 6.59 14.07
CA SER A 135 -2.33 6.41 14.24
C SER A 135 -1.56 7.73 14.15
N LYS A 136 -2.24 8.86 13.85
CA LYS A 136 -1.64 10.18 13.63
C LYS A 136 -0.55 10.15 12.55
N VAL A 137 -0.79 9.39 11.49
CA VAL A 137 0.13 9.21 10.37
C VAL A 137 -0.47 9.89 9.14
N ASP A 138 0.30 10.77 8.51
CA ASP A 138 -0.09 11.40 7.26
C ASP A 138 -0.15 10.38 6.12
N ARG A 139 -1.11 10.58 5.23
CA ARG A 139 -1.33 9.68 4.11
C ARG A 139 -1.67 10.42 2.83
N THR A 140 -1.14 9.93 1.72
CA THR A 140 -1.62 10.26 0.38
C THR A 140 -1.99 9.00 -0.40
N SER A 141 -2.82 9.15 -1.43
CA SER A 141 -3.21 8.05 -2.32
C SER A 141 -2.87 8.44 -3.76
N ILE A 142 -2.28 7.51 -4.50
CA ILE A 142 -1.79 7.70 -5.86
C ILE A 142 -2.39 6.58 -6.72
N ALA A 143 -3.13 6.96 -7.76
CA ALA A 143 -3.59 5.99 -8.74
C ALA A 143 -2.46 5.66 -9.73
N THR A 144 -2.38 4.41 -10.18
CA THR A 144 -1.33 3.96 -11.11
C THR A 144 -1.36 4.62 -12.48
N ASN A 145 -2.47 5.26 -12.84
CA ASN A 145 -2.66 5.98 -14.10
C ASN A 145 -2.57 7.52 -13.95
N GLU A 146 -2.18 8.03 -12.77
CA GLU A 146 -2.06 9.45 -12.50
C GLU A 146 -0.59 9.88 -12.30
N ASP A 147 -0.33 11.17 -12.50
CA ASP A 147 0.98 11.75 -12.18
C ASP A 147 1.16 11.81 -10.65
N PHE A 148 2.03 10.96 -10.15
CA PHE A 148 2.38 10.87 -8.72
C PHE A 148 2.99 12.16 -8.16
N SER A 149 3.61 12.99 -9.01
CA SER A 149 4.31 14.22 -8.59
C SER A 149 3.36 15.19 -7.91
N LYS A 150 2.13 15.33 -8.42
CA LYS A 150 1.11 16.24 -7.86
C LYS A 150 0.70 15.81 -6.45
N SER A 151 0.44 14.54 -6.26
CA SER A 151 0.03 13.98 -4.96
C SER A 151 1.14 14.13 -3.92
N LEU A 152 2.39 13.87 -4.30
CA LEU A 152 3.55 14.06 -3.42
C LEU A 152 3.79 15.52 -3.10
N LEU A 153 3.73 16.43 -4.07
CA LEU A 153 3.87 17.87 -3.83
C LEU A 153 2.80 18.40 -2.87
N THR A 154 1.56 17.94 -3.01
CA THR A 154 0.47 18.31 -2.11
C THR A 154 0.75 17.82 -0.69
N LEU A 155 1.17 16.56 -0.55
CA LEU A 155 1.54 16.00 0.75
C LEU A 155 2.65 16.81 1.44
N PHE A 156 3.73 17.14 0.71
CA PHE A 156 4.84 17.90 1.29
C PHE A 156 4.45 19.34 1.63
N LYS A 157 3.60 20.00 0.84
CA LYS A 157 3.08 21.34 1.15
C LYS A 157 2.20 21.38 2.40
N GLN A 158 1.51 20.30 2.72
CA GLN A 158 0.68 20.20 3.94
C GLN A 158 1.52 19.98 5.19
N ARG A 159 2.76 19.53 5.04
CA ARG A 159 3.68 19.19 6.13
C ARG A 159 4.76 20.26 6.38
N GLY A 160 4.93 21.20 5.49
CA GLY A 160 5.87 22.34 5.63
C GLY A 160 5.17 23.59 6.07
#